data_e5765e6d1df333079f9bf46f5ad1f094
#
_entry.id   e5765e6d1df333079f9bf46f5ad1f094
#
_cell.length_a   1.000
_cell.length_b   1.000
_cell.length_c   1.000
_cell.angle_alpha   90.00
_cell.angle_beta   90.00
_cell.angle_gamma   90.00
#
_symmetry.space_group_name_H-M   'P 1'
#
loop_
_entity.id
_entity.type
_entity.pdbx_description
1 polymer ?
#
loop_
_entity_poly.entity_id
_entity_poly.type
_entity_poly.pdbx_seq_one_letter_code
_entity_poly.pdbx_strand_id
1 'polypeptide(L)'
;MPRKIVQGPIRDKERTKQKLMAAVGKIIKTKGYSGLMVSKIAAVAGFDKKLIYEYFGSTEKLIDEYIKTQDYWSQMNRDIDVDTSDGGQELSKMALVDQFESLRKNKELQKIIVWQLSESKPILKKIIDQREEVGEALFTHITDQHFGEKATNYRAIIALLISGIYHLNLFASHNGTKF
;
A
#
# COMPACT_ATOMS: atom_id res chain seq x y z
N MET A 1 13.53 23.58 37.64
CA MET A 1 13.94 22.41 36.81
C MET A 1 12.70 21.76 36.25
N PRO A 2 12.55 21.61 34.92
CA PRO A 2 11.37 20.94 34.36
C PRO A 2 11.41 19.45 34.67
N ARG A 3 10.30 18.90 35.18
CA ARG A 3 10.13 17.47 35.49
C ARG A 3 10.28 16.67 34.18
N LYS A 4 11.22 15.71 34.13
CA LYS A 4 11.25 14.68 33.08
C LYS A 4 9.93 13.93 33.12
N ILE A 5 9.14 14.03 32.03
CA ILE A 5 7.94 13.22 31.83
C ILE A 5 8.43 11.77 31.60
N VAL A 6 8.23 10.92 32.60
CA VAL A 6 8.49 9.49 32.51
C VAL A 6 7.46 8.95 31.51
N GLN A 7 7.91 8.54 30.34
CA GLN A 7 7.06 7.90 29.33
C GLN A 7 6.69 6.51 29.85
N GLY A 8 5.39 6.23 30.05
CA GLY A 8 4.92 4.95 30.56
C GLY A 8 5.14 3.79 29.58
N PRO A 9 5.09 2.52 30.05
CA PRO A 9 5.42 1.31 29.26
C PRO A 9 4.66 1.16 27.95
N ILE A 10 3.42 1.66 27.88
CA ILE A 10 2.57 1.61 26.68
C ILE A 10 3.15 2.50 25.58
N ARG A 11 3.65 3.67 25.91
CA ARG A 11 4.21 4.63 24.95
C ARG A 11 5.54 4.12 24.36
N ASP A 12 6.31 3.40 25.14
CA ASP A 12 7.55 2.75 24.68
C ASP A 12 7.27 1.58 23.74
N LYS A 13 6.20 0.82 23.98
CA LYS A 13 5.77 -0.28 23.11
C LYS A 13 5.37 0.23 21.72
N GLU A 14 4.53 1.24 21.64
CA GLU A 14 4.10 1.80 20.34
C GLU A 14 5.27 2.42 19.58
N ARG A 15 6.15 3.13 20.28
CA ARG A 15 7.38 3.67 19.67
C ARG A 15 8.28 2.57 19.12
N THR A 16 8.39 1.44 19.83
CA THR A 16 9.19 0.28 19.39
C THR A 16 8.56 -0.37 18.17
N LYS A 17 7.23 -0.56 18.16
CA LYS A 17 6.50 -1.07 16.99
C LYS A 17 6.73 -0.20 15.75
N GLN A 18 6.60 1.12 15.90
CA GLN A 18 6.85 2.06 14.80
C GLN A 18 8.27 1.96 14.25
N LYS A 19 9.28 1.82 15.11
CA LYS A 19 10.67 1.65 14.67
C LYS A 19 10.90 0.32 13.96
N LEU A 20 10.26 -0.76 14.41
CA LEU A 20 10.32 -2.05 13.72
C LEU A 20 9.65 -1.98 12.34
N MET A 21 8.51 -1.34 12.22
CA MET A 21 7.84 -1.10 10.94
C MET A 21 8.69 -0.20 10.02
N ALA A 22 9.28 0.87 10.53
CA ALA A 22 10.19 1.73 9.77
C ALA A 22 11.43 0.98 9.27
N ALA A 23 11.93 0.00 10.04
CA ALA A 23 13.03 -0.85 9.61
C ALA A 23 12.65 -1.76 8.44
N VAL A 24 11.42 -2.29 8.43
CA VAL A 24 10.87 -3.04 7.27
C VAL A 24 10.89 -2.16 6.02
N GLY A 25 10.34 -0.95 6.09
CA GLY A 25 10.34 0.00 4.97
C GLY A 25 11.73 0.33 4.46
N LYS A 26 12.66 0.62 5.37
CA LYS A 26 14.07 0.88 5.00
C LYS A 26 14.71 -0.29 4.26
N ILE A 27 14.42 -1.52 4.68
CA ILE A 27 14.96 -2.73 4.02
C ILE A 27 14.32 -2.89 2.63
N ILE A 28 13.00 -2.77 2.51
CA ILE A 28 12.30 -2.85 1.22
C ILE A 28 12.88 -1.83 0.24
N LYS A 29 13.04 -0.59 0.67
CA LYS A 29 13.57 0.50 -0.16
C LYS A 29 14.99 0.24 -0.65
N THR A 30 15.86 -0.29 0.20
CA THR A 30 17.29 -0.40 -0.07
C THR A 30 17.74 -1.76 -0.61
N LYS A 31 17.07 -2.84 -0.19
CA LYS A 31 17.46 -4.24 -0.50
C LYS A 31 16.34 -5.06 -1.14
N GLY A 32 15.14 -4.47 -1.28
CA GLY A 32 13.96 -5.19 -1.73
C GLY A 32 13.47 -6.21 -0.70
N TYR A 33 12.47 -6.98 -1.09
CA TYR A 33 11.81 -7.97 -0.22
C TYR A 33 12.71 -9.14 0.19
N SER A 34 13.69 -9.51 -0.63
CA SER A 34 14.68 -10.55 -0.31
C SER A 34 15.54 -10.22 0.91
N GLY A 35 15.58 -8.95 1.30
CA GLY A 35 16.25 -8.49 2.51
C GLY A 35 15.47 -8.66 3.81
N LEU A 36 14.19 -9.03 3.76
CA LEU A 36 13.28 -9.11 4.91
C LEU A 36 13.53 -10.35 5.77
N MET A 37 14.63 -10.34 6.49
CA MET A 37 14.97 -11.37 7.49
C MET A 37 14.80 -10.81 8.90
N VAL A 38 14.28 -11.62 9.84
CA VAL A 38 14.04 -11.20 11.23
C VAL A 38 15.27 -10.56 11.88
N SER A 39 16.45 -11.15 11.68
CA SER A 39 17.70 -10.63 12.22
C SER A 39 18.10 -9.27 11.62
N LYS A 40 17.87 -9.08 10.31
CA LYS A 40 18.16 -7.81 9.64
C LYS A 40 17.18 -6.72 10.05
N ILE A 41 15.89 -7.05 10.19
CA ILE A 41 14.86 -6.09 10.67
C ILE A 41 15.22 -5.64 12.09
N ALA A 42 15.50 -6.57 12.99
CA ALA A 42 15.88 -6.28 14.36
C ALA A 42 17.16 -5.39 14.44
N ALA A 43 18.19 -5.74 13.68
CA ALA A 43 19.42 -4.97 13.61
C ALA A 43 19.22 -3.53 13.07
N VAL A 44 18.43 -3.37 12.01
CA VAL A 44 18.11 -2.04 11.43
C VAL A 44 17.26 -1.20 12.39
N ALA A 45 16.36 -1.83 13.15
CA ALA A 45 15.52 -1.17 14.15
C ALA A 45 16.28 -0.82 15.45
N GLY A 46 17.43 -1.48 15.69
CA GLY A 46 18.20 -1.34 16.93
C GLY A 46 17.59 -2.05 18.14
N PHE A 47 16.90 -3.19 17.90
CA PHE A 47 16.23 -3.96 18.94
C PHE A 47 16.54 -5.46 18.86
N ASP A 48 16.27 -6.17 19.98
CA ASP A 48 16.32 -7.63 19.98
C ASP A 48 15.16 -8.21 19.15
N LYS A 49 15.43 -9.28 18.39
CA LYS A 49 14.43 -9.99 17.56
C LYS A 49 13.26 -10.52 18.37
N LYS A 50 13.43 -10.76 19.68
CA LYS A 50 12.35 -11.21 20.58
C LYS A 50 11.18 -10.23 20.60
N LEU A 51 11.44 -8.92 20.49
CA LEU A 51 10.38 -7.91 20.46
C LEU A 51 9.50 -8.00 19.20
N ILE A 52 10.02 -8.53 18.09
CA ILE A 52 9.19 -8.79 16.90
C ILE A 52 8.14 -9.84 17.23
N TYR A 53 8.54 -10.94 17.84
CA TYR A 53 7.62 -12.01 18.24
C TYR A 53 6.66 -11.57 19.34
N GLU A 54 7.14 -10.80 20.31
CA GLU A 54 6.32 -10.29 21.42
C GLU A 54 5.23 -9.33 20.95
N TYR A 55 5.56 -8.42 20.01
CA TYR A 55 4.65 -7.32 19.64
C TYR A 55 3.80 -7.63 18.41
N PHE A 56 4.28 -8.49 17.53
CA PHE A 56 3.60 -8.82 16.26
C PHE A 56 3.24 -10.31 16.16
N GLY A 57 3.81 -11.17 17.01
CA GLY A 57 3.61 -12.62 16.97
C GLY A 57 4.51 -13.33 15.94
N SER A 58 4.75 -12.73 14.77
CA SER A 58 5.67 -13.27 13.77
C SER A 58 6.30 -12.17 12.92
N THR A 59 7.34 -12.51 12.16
CA THR A 59 7.97 -11.60 11.18
C THR A 59 7.00 -11.28 10.05
N GLU A 60 6.22 -12.26 9.60
CA GLU A 60 5.22 -12.11 8.53
C GLU A 60 4.14 -11.10 8.95
N LYS A 61 3.64 -11.20 10.19
CA LYS A 61 2.65 -10.23 10.70
C LYS A 61 3.19 -8.81 10.81
N LEU A 62 4.46 -8.64 11.20
CA LEU A 62 5.12 -7.33 11.17
C LEU A 62 5.17 -6.76 9.75
N ILE A 63 5.56 -7.59 8.78
CA ILE A 63 5.61 -7.20 7.37
C ILE A 63 4.20 -6.87 6.85
N ASP A 64 3.18 -7.68 7.24
CA ASP A 64 1.77 -7.45 6.89
C ASP A 64 1.26 -6.10 7.40
N GLU A 65 1.50 -5.80 8.67
CA GLU A 65 1.12 -4.50 9.23
C GLU A 65 1.80 -3.34 8.50
N TYR A 66 3.07 -3.49 8.16
CA TYR A 66 3.78 -2.47 7.39
C TYR A 66 3.20 -2.28 5.98
N ILE A 67 2.98 -3.37 5.23
CA ILE A 67 2.48 -3.29 3.86
C ILE A 67 1.10 -2.64 3.80
N LYS A 68 0.23 -2.93 4.76
CA LYS A 68 -1.09 -2.28 4.88
C LYS A 68 -0.99 -0.75 5.00
N THR A 69 0.06 -0.24 5.66
CA THR A 69 0.28 1.21 5.77
C THR A 69 0.72 1.86 4.45
N GLN A 70 1.17 1.06 3.50
CA GLN A 70 1.63 1.52 2.19
C GLN A 70 0.56 1.36 1.10
N ASP A 71 -0.53 0.67 1.40
CA ASP A 71 -1.61 0.45 0.44
C ASP A 71 -2.47 1.72 0.32
N TYR A 72 -2.43 2.32 -0.87
CA TYR A 72 -3.24 3.49 -1.21
C TYR A 72 -4.73 3.24 -0.98
N TRP A 73 -5.23 2.07 -1.40
CA TRP A 73 -6.64 1.73 -1.33
C TRP A 73 -7.15 1.51 0.11
N SER A 74 -6.28 1.04 1.00
CA SER A 74 -6.63 0.89 2.42
C SER A 74 -6.77 2.24 3.14
N GLN A 75 -6.17 3.29 2.56
CA GLN A 75 -6.19 4.65 3.09
C GLN A 75 -7.26 5.53 2.41
N MET A 76 -7.89 5.05 1.36
CA MET A 76 -8.97 5.74 0.68
C MET A 76 -10.16 5.85 1.65
N ASN A 77 -10.41 7.06 2.12
CA ASN A 77 -11.56 7.33 3.01
C ASN A 77 -12.85 6.96 2.28
N ARG A 78 -13.63 6.05 2.86
CA ARG A 78 -14.90 5.57 2.29
C ARG A 78 -16.02 6.60 2.34
N ASP A 79 -15.80 7.72 3.01
CA ASP A 79 -16.75 8.84 3.18
C ASP A 79 -16.46 9.98 2.18
N ILE A 80 -16.14 9.65 0.92
CA ILE A 80 -16.02 10.68 -0.11
C ILE A 80 -17.44 11.01 -0.57
N ASP A 81 -17.94 12.17 -0.12
CA ASP A 81 -19.19 12.77 -0.63
C ASP A 81 -18.88 13.36 -2.03
N VAL A 82 -18.85 12.50 -3.03
CA VAL A 82 -18.65 12.88 -4.43
C VAL A 82 -19.92 12.63 -5.20
N ASP A 83 -20.33 13.61 -5.99
CA ASP A 83 -21.41 13.43 -6.96
C ASP A 83 -21.05 12.30 -7.94
N THR A 84 -21.88 11.26 -7.96
CA THR A 84 -21.73 10.11 -8.84
C THR A 84 -22.76 10.07 -9.96
N SER A 85 -23.47 11.18 -10.19
CA SER A 85 -24.50 11.30 -11.24
C SER A 85 -23.95 11.11 -12.67
N ASP A 86 -22.63 11.32 -12.83
CA ASP A 86 -21.86 11.05 -14.05
C ASP A 86 -21.45 9.57 -14.24
N GLY A 87 -21.97 8.67 -13.40
CA GLY A 87 -21.56 7.26 -13.36
C GLY A 87 -20.20 7.02 -12.73
N GLY A 88 -19.69 7.97 -11.94
CA GLY A 88 -18.43 7.89 -11.23
C GLY A 88 -17.20 8.21 -12.10
N GLN A 89 -17.37 8.90 -13.22
CA GLN A 89 -16.26 9.26 -14.12
C GLN A 89 -15.28 10.21 -13.44
N GLU A 90 -15.75 11.27 -12.80
CA GLU A 90 -14.88 12.22 -12.10
C GLU A 90 -14.21 11.56 -10.88
N LEU A 91 -14.95 10.72 -10.14
CA LEU A 91 -14.36 9.91 -9.05
C LEU A 91 -13.24 9.00 -9.55
N SER A 92 -13.46 8.30 -10.67
CA SER A 92 -12.45 7.43 -11.28
C SER A 92 -11.24 8.22 -11.74
N LYS A 93 -11.44 9.38 -12.36
CA LYS A 93 -10.34 10.26 -12.79
C LYS A 93 -9.52 10.74 -11.58
N MET A 94 -10.17 11.21 -10.52
CA MET A 94 -9.48 11.62 -9.29
C MET A 94 -8.65 10.46 -8.71
N ALA A 95 -9.25 9.28 -8.57
CA ALA A 95 -8.58 8.10 -8.05
C ALA A 95 -7.37 7.69 -8.91
N LEU A 96 -7.47 7.74 -10.23
CA LEU A 96 -6.36 7.43 -11.15
C LEU A 96 -5.21 8.44 -11.03
N VAL A 97 -5.52 9.73 -10.94
CA VAL A 97 -4.51 10.79 -10.79
C VAL A 97 -3.80 10.64 -9.43
N ASP A 98 -4.56 10.48 -8.36
CA ASP A 98 -3.99 10.30 -7.01
C ASP A 98 -3.14 9.03 -6.92
N GLN A 99 -3.58 7.93 -7.55
CA GLN A 99 -2.81 6.69 -7.61
C GLN A 99 -1.50 6.88 -8.39
N PHE A 100 -1.53 7.58 -9.52
CA PHE A 100 -0.33 7.91 -10.30
C PHE A 100 0.67 8.70 -9.46
N GLU A 101 0.23 9.78 -8.81
CA GLU A 101 1.08 10.64 -7.99
C GLU A 101 1.63 9.93 -6.75
N SER A 102 0.78 9.13 -6.08
CA SER A 102 1.18 8.34 -4.92
C SER A 102 2.26 7.34 -5.29
N LEU A 103 2.05 6.58 -6.38
CA LEU A 103 3.02 5.59 -6.84
C LEU A 103 4.32 6.25 -7.31
N ARG A 104 4.24 7.40 -7.99
CA ARG A 104 5.42 8.17 -8.43
C ARG A 104 6.32 8.58 -7.27
N LYS A 105 5.72 8.97 -6.15
CA LYS A 105 6.43 9.49 -4.96
C LYS A 105 6.87 8.38 -4.00
N ASN A 106 6.19 7.25 -3.97
CA ASN A 106 6.41 6.21 -2.97
C ASN A 106 7.25 5.04 -3.52
N LYS A 107 8.56 5.09 -3.27
CA LYS A 107 9.52 4.05 -3.69
C LYS A 107 9.28 2.69 -3.00
N GLU A 108 8.80 2.70 -1.77
CA GLU A 108 8.43 1.48 -1.05
C GLU A 108 7.27 0.79 -1.74
N LEU A 109 6.22 1.54 -2.09
CA LEU A 109 5.05 1.01 -2.82
C LEU A 109 5.46 0.43 -4.18
N GLN A 110 6.33 1.12 -4.94
CA GLN A 110 6.87 0.60 -6.20
C GLN A 110 7.54 -0.77 -6.00
N LYS A 111 8.36 -0.94 -4.94
CA LYS A 111 9.02 -2.22 -4.63
C LYS A 111 8.03 -3.30 -4.20
N ILE A 112 6.97 -2.94 -3.49
CA ILE A 112 5.89 -3.87 -3.10
C ILE A 112 5.14 -4.35 -4.34
N ILE A 113 4.81 -3.47 -5.28
CA ILE A 113 4.13 -3.85 -6.52
C ILE A 113 5.02 -4.78 -7.37
N VAL A 114 6.30 -4.48 -7.50
CA VAL A 114 7.23 -5.40 -8.18
C VAL A 114 7.28 -6.76 -7.48
N TRP A 115 7.25 -6.77 -6.15
CA TRP A 115 7.18 -8.01 -5.39
C TRP A 115 5.90 -8.79 -5.66
N GLN A 116 4.74 -8.13 -5.70
CA GLN A 116 3.46 -8.75 -6.05
C GLN A 116 3.46 -9.41 -7.45
N LEU A 117 4.17 -8.81 -8.39
CA LEU A 117 4.32 -9.37 -9.74
C LEU A 117 5.33 -10.55 -9.81
N SER A 118 6.24 -10.62 -8.85
CA SER A 118 7.36 -11.59 -8.87
C SER A 118 7.08 -12.84 -8.04
N GLU A 119 6.28 -12.73 -7.00
CA GLU A 119 6.03 -13.84 -6.05
C GLU A 119 4.57 -13.88 -5.58
N SER A 120 4.03 -15.11 -5.53
CA SER A 120 2.75 -15.37 -4.88
C SER A 120 2.94 -15.60 -3.38
N LYS A 121 2.62 -14.59 -2.57
CA LYS A 121 2.64 -14.68 -1.10
C LYS A 121 1.23 -14.40 -0.55
N PRO A 122 0.77 -15.14 0.49
CA PRO A 122 -0.57 -14.93 1.06
C PRO A 122 -0.84 -13.48 1.48
N ILE A 123 0.18 -12.82 2.03
CA ILE A 123 0.12 -11.41 2.44
C ILE A 123 -0.13 -10.46 1.26
N LEU A 124 0.55 -10.69 0.13
CA LEU A 124 0.41 -9.87 -1.07
C LEU A 124 -0.94 -10.13 -1.75
N LYS A 125 -1.36 -11.41 -1.80
CA LYS A 125 -2.67 -11.81 -2.33
C LYS A 125 -3.80 -11.11 -1.58
N LYS A 126 -3.76 -11.09 -0.25
CA LYS A 126 -4.78 -10.44 0.57
C LYS A 126 -4.96 -8.95 0.21
N ILE A 127 -3.88 -8.24 -0.08
CA ILE A 127 -3.94 -6.83 -0.46
C ILE A 127 -4.55 -6.66 -1.86
N ILE A 128 -4.20 -7.57 -2.78
CA ILE A 128 -4.80 -7.58 -4.12
C ILE A 128 -6.30 -7.82 -4.00
N ASP A 129 -6.71 -8.87 -3.28
CA ASP A 129 -8.12 -9.21 -3.08
C ASP A 129 -8.91 -8.03 -2.47
N GLN A 130 -8.35 -7.33 -1.48
CA GLN A 130 -8.98 -6.13 -0.89
C GLN A 130 -9.15 -4.98 -1.88
N ARG A 131 -8.17 -4.76 -2.77
CA ARG A 131 -8.31 -3.74 -3.83
C ARG A 131 -9.39 -4.11 -4.83
N GLU A 132 -9.43 -5.37 -5.23
CA GLU A 132 -10.44 -5.87 -6.16
C GLU A 132 -11.85 -5.75 -5.57
N GLU A 133 -12.03 -6.08 -4.28
CA GLU A 133 -13.30 -5.89 -3.57
C GLU A 133 -13.77 -4.44 -3.58
N VAL A 134 -12.87 -3.48 -3.31
CA VAL A 134 -13.21 -2.04 -3.34
C VAL A 134 -13.55 -1.60 -4.76
N GLY A 135 -12.76 -2.00 -5.75
CA GLY A 135 -13.00 -1.68 -7.16
C GLY A 135 -14.31 -2.26 -7.67
N GLU A 136 -14.60 -3.53 -7.35
CA GLU A 136 -15.84 -4.20 -7.76
C GLU A 136 -17.06 -3.56 -7.12
N ALA A 137 -16.98 -3.14 -5.85
CA ALA A 137 -18.07 -2.42 -5.19
C ALA A 137 -18.38 -1.09 -5.88
N LEU A 138 -17.35 -0.32 -6.27
CA LEU A 138 -17.54 0.93 -7.02
C LEU A 138 -18.17 0.69 -8.38
N PHE A 139 -17.70 -0.31 -9.11
CA PHE A 139 -18.28 -0.65 -10.40
C PHE A 139 -19.74 -1.08 -10.26
N THR A 140 -20.03 -2.04 -9.40
CA THR A 140 -21.38 -2.62 -9.27
C THR A 140 -22.40 -1.59 -8.80
N HIS A 141 -22.03 -0.73 -7.85
CA HIS A 141 -23.00 0.19 -7.23
C HIS A 141 -23.12 1.53 -7.97
N ILE A 142 -22.14 1.91 -8.77
CA ILE A 142 -22.12 3.22 -9.43
C ILE A 142 -22.09 3.06 -10.96
N THR A 143 -20.99 2.52 -11.49
CA THR A 143 -20.70 2.61 -12.92
C THR A 143 -21.59 1.68 -13.77
N ASP A 144 -21.81 0.45 -13.33
CA ASP A 144 -22.61 -0.53 -14.10
C ASP A 144 -24.07 -0.08 -14.20
N GLN A 145 -24.61 0.50 -13.14
CA GLN A 145 -25.97 1.02 -13.15
C GLN A 145 -26.14 2.20 -14.10
N HIS A 146 -25.12 3.04 -14.23
CA HIS A 146 -25.14 4.22 -15.09
C HIS A 146 -24.90 3.87 -16.57
N PHE A 147 -23.90 3.03 -16.85
CA PHE A 147 -23.48 2.72 -18.22
C PHE A 147 -24.22 1.55 -18.85
N GLY A 148 -24.91 0.70 -18.08
CA GLY A 148 -25.66 -0.45 -18.58
C GLY A 148 -24.81 -1.35 -19.47
N GLU A 149 -25.22 -1.58 -20.71
CA GLU A 149 -24.50 -2.44 -21.68
C GLU A 149 -23.07 -1.95 -22.00
N LYS A 150 -22.79 -0.67 -21.81
CA LYS A 150 -21.44 -0.09 -22.01
C LYS A 150 -20.53 -0.23 -20.80
N ALA A 151 -21.01 -0.74 -19.67
CA ALA A 151 -20.24 -0.88 -18.44
C ALA A 151 -18.97 -1.73 -18.65
N THR A 152 -19.04 -2.80 -19.42
CA THR A 152 -17.89 -3.65 -19.75
C THR A 152 -16.76 -2.86 -20.41
N ASN A 153 -17.10 -1.97 -21.37
CA ASN A 153 -16.12 -1.12 -22.02
C ASN A 153 -15.50 -0.12 -21.04
N TYR A 154 -16.30 0.46 -20.17
CA TYR A 154 -15.81 1.37 -19.13
C TYR A 154 -14.84 0.67 -18.18
N ARG A 155 -15.20 -0.49 -17.67
CA ARG A 155 -14.32 -1.32 -16.82
C ARG A 155 -13.00 -1.66 -17.52
N ALA A 156 -13.04 -2.01 -18.81
CA ALA A 156 -11.84 -2.30 -19.60
C ALA A 156 -10.93 -1.07 -19.73
N ILE A 157 -11.49 0.11 -19.95
CA ILE A 157 -10.74 1.38 -20.04
C ILE A 157 -10.05 1.66 -18.69
N ILE A 158 -10.77 1.56 -17.57
CA ILE A 158 -10.19 1.77 -16.24
C ILE A 158 -9.07 0.76 -15.96
N ALA A 159 -9.26 -0.51 -16.29
CA ALA A 159 -8.23 -1.54 -16.13
C ALA A 159 -6.95 -1.23 -16.94
N LEU A 160 -7.10 -0.77 -18.18
CA LEU A 160 -5.97 -0.34 -19.02
C LEU A 160 -5.26 0.88 -18.44
N LEU A 161 -6.00 1.87 -17.92
CA LEU A 161 -5.43 3.06 -17.29
C LEU A 161 -4.65 2.70 -16.02
N ILE A 162 -5.20 1.86 -15.15
CA ILE A 162 -4.51 1.36 -13.95
C ILE A 162 -3.23 0.62 -14.34
N SER A 163 -3.30 -0.28 -15.33
CA SER A 163 -2.13 -1.02 -15.83
C SER A 163 -1.07 -0.07 -16.40
N GLY A 164 -1.50 0.96 -17.12
CA GLY A 164 -0.63 2.01 -17.64
C GLY A 164 0.07 2.79 -16.53
N ILE A 165 -0.66 3.18 -15.48
CA ILE A 165 -0.12 3.87 -14.30
C ILE A 165 0.98 3.05 -13.65
N TYR A 166 0.77 1.76 -13.44
CA TYR A 166 1.79 0.89 -12.87
C TYR A 166 3.00 0.76 -13.79
N HIS A 167 2.78 0.46 -15.07
CA HIS A 167 3.86 0.32 -16.03
C HIS A 167 4.72 1.58 -16.12
N LEU A 168 4.11 2.74 -16.35
CA LEU A 168 4.82 4.01 -16.51
C LEU A 168 5.67 4.35 -15.29
N ASN A 169 5.11 4.23 -14.09
CA ASN A 169 5.83 4.56 -12.85
C ASN A 169 6.99 3.58 -12.57
N LEU A 170 6.75 2.27 -12.77
CA LEU A 170 7.78 1.25 -12.54
C LEU A 170 8.88 1.33 -13.60
N PHE A 171 8.50 1.52 -14.86
CA PHE A 171 9.45 1.66 -15.97
C PHE A 171 10.33 2.90 -15.79
N ALA A 172 9.74 4.07 -15.51
CA ALA A 172 10.47 5.30 -15.26
C ALA A 172 11.40 5.20 -14.06
N SER A 173 10.96 4.52 -13.00
CA SER A 173 11.77 4.30 -11.80
C SER A 173 13.03 3.47 -12.04
N HIS A 174 13.00 2.55 -13.02
CA HIS A 174 14.13 1.67 -13.34
C HIS A 174 15.00 2.21 -14.46
N ASN A 175 14.42 2.88 -15.45
CA ASN A 175 15.10 3.28 -16.67
C ASN A 175 15.39 4.78 -16.76
N GLY A 176 14.94 5.57 -15.78
CA GLY A 176 15.22 7.00 -15.73
C GLY A 176 14.50 7.81 -16.82
N THR A 177 13.45 7.28 -17.44
CA THR A 177 12.64 8.02 -18.41
C THR A 177 11.85 9.12 -17.73
N LYS A 178 11.73 10.25 -18.42
CA LYS A 178 10.88 11.38 -18.02
C LYS A 178 9.58 11.28 -18.82
N PHE A 179 8.47 11.24 -18.12
CA PHE A 179 7.13 11.41 -18.69
C PHE A 179 6.58 12.77 -18.30
#